data_4ddcf45d702329faecd7065238d5b0f5
#
_entry.id   4ddcf45d702329faecd7065238d5b0f5
#
_cell.length_a   1.000
_cell.length_b   1.000
_cell.length_c   1.000
_cell.angle_alpha   90.00
_cell.angle_beta   90.00
_cell.angle_gamma   90.00
#
_symmetry.space_group_name_H-M   'P 1'
#
loop_
_entity.id
_entity.type
_entity.pdbx_description
1 polymer ?
#
loop_
_entity_poly.entity_id
_entity_poly.type
_entity_poly.pdbx_seq_one_letter_code
_entity_poly.pdbx_strand_id
1 'polypeptide(L)'
;MKTNYIILFVIASLLFIPNWTNAQLIKIGAGGGITQILGPESLTNEITTSNGWGGAGFSTEWNIGLIGKVDLPLIPITPRGFIIYHSFAASKEFPEIEVNPKIETNQTILEIGLGAQYNFIPAPLGFDPYIALDISLNTFGDYTTNVNGEEIKTDGGSRFGGGIGLGTEVTIIPLINLDFYLSYKMLNLTGKEDGEETISAVTLDAFIIFNFL
;
A
#
# COMPACT_ATOMS: atom_id res chain seq x y z
N MET A 1 -5.53 -15.92 -25.06
CA MET A 1 -6.87 -16.48 -24.75
C MET A 1 -6.94 -17.38 -23.49
N LYS A 2 -5.86 -17.86 -22.89
CA LYS A 2 -5.93 -18.77 -21.71
C LYS A 2 -6.08 -18.04 -20.35
N THR A 3 -5.71 -16.78 -20.27
CA THR A 3 -5.74 -16.01 -18.98
C THR A 3 -7.16 -15.65 -18.52
N ASN A 4 -8.09 -15.45 -19.45
CA ASN A 4 -9.45 -15.04 -19.10
C ASN A 4 -10.27 -16.14 -18.39
N TYR A 5 -9.94 -17.42 -18.61
CA TYR A 5 -10.64 -18.52 -17.97
C TYR A 5 -10.23 -18.71 -16.50
N ILE A 6 -9.03 -18.34 -16.12
CA ILE A 6 -8.55 -18.41 -14.73
C ILE A 6 -9.28 -17.35 -13.90
N ILE A 7 -9.41 -16.13 -14.43
CA ILE A 7 -10.17 -15.06 -13.76
C ILE A 7 -11.64 -15.42 -13.63
N LEU A 8 -12.23 -15.97 -14.68
CA LEU A 8 -13.63 -16.42 -14.66
C LEU A 8 -13.85 -17.58 -13.67
N PHE A 9 -12.89 -18.50 -13.58
CA PHE A 9 -12.95 -19.63 -12.63
C PHE A 9 -12.82 -19.16 -11.18
N VAL A 10 -11.94 -18.19 -10.90
CA VAL A 10 -11.79 -17.59 -9.57
C VAL A 10 -13.05 -16.82 -9.18
N ILE A 11 -13.64 -16.05 -10.08
CA ILE A 11 -14.91 -15.34 -9.83
C ILE A 11 -16.06 -16.35 -9.64
N ALA A 12 -16.13 -17.40 -10.45
CA ALA A 12 -17.14 -18.43 -10.31
C ALA A 12 -16.99 -19.22 -9.01
N SER A 13 -15.77 -19.53 -8.57
CA SER A 13 -15.53 -20.22 -7.29
C SER A 13 -15.92 -19.37 -6.07
N LEU A 14 -15.79 -18.03 -6.17
CA LEU A 14 -16.28 -17.10 -5.14
C LEU A 14 -17.82 -17.06 -5.06
N LEU A 15 -18.53 -17.34 -6.17
CA LEU A 15 -20.00 -17.40 -6.21
C LEU A 15 -20.57 -18.75 -5.71
N PHE A 16 -19.75 -19.79 -5.62
CA PHE A 16 -20.14 -21.12 -5.12
C PHE A 16 -19.77 -21.35 -3.66
N ILE A 17 -19.49 -20.31 -2.89
CA ILE A 17 -19.37 -20.45 -1.42
C ILE A 17 -20.75 -20.84 -0.90
N PRO A 18 -20.91 -22.05 -0.31
CA PRO A 18 -22.22 -22.51 0.19
C PRO A 18 -22.72 -21.51 1.23
N ASN A 19 -24.01 -21.21 1.20
CA ASN A 19 -24.73 -20.39 2.18
C ASN A 19 -24.55 -21.00 3.59
N TRP A 20 -23.41 -20.68 4.20
CA TRP A 20 -23.20 -20.96 5.61
C TRP A 20 -23.94 -19.86 6.38
N THR A 21 -25.17 -20.18 6.70
CA THR A 21 -26.12 -19.33 7.44
C THR A 21 -25.68 -19.13 8.88
N ASN A 22 -24.49 -18.59 9.14
CA ASN A 22 -24.12 -18.07 10.45
C ASN A 22 -23.00 -17.06 10.31
N ALA A 23 -23.39 -15.79 10.23
CA ALA A 23 -22.58 -14.64 10.62
C ALA A 23 -21.17 -14.51 9.99
N GLN A 24 -21.06 -14.60 8.66
CA GLN A 24 -19.92 -13.98 7.99
C GLN A 24 -20.18 -12.48 7.93
N LEU A 25 -19.44 -11.72 8.70
CA LEU A 25 -19.48 -10.27 8.63
C LEU A 25 -18.54 -9.79 7.53
N ILE A 26 -19.11 -9.25 6.47
CA ILE A 26 -18.34 -8.59 5.43
C ILE A 26 -18.11 -7.14 5.87
N LYS A 27 -16.88 -6.71 5.80
CA LYS A 27 -16.45 -5.35 6.14
C LYS A 27 -15.83 -4.70 4.91
N ILE A 28 -16.23 -3.49 4.60
CA ILE A 28 -15.65 -2.70 3.51
C ILE A 28 -15.28 -1.33 4.07
N GLY A 29 -14.08 -0.88 3.77
CA GLY A 29 -13.58 0.40 4.26
C GLY A 29 -12.91 1.23 3.20
N ALA A 30 -12.88 2.52 3.45
CA ALA A 30 -12.13 3.50 2.69
C ALA A 30 -11.33 4.36 3.66
N GLY A 31 -10.15 4.75 3.25
CA GLY A 31 -9.28 5.56 4.10
C GLY A 31 -8.01 5.97 3.40
N GLY A 32 -7.02 6.31 4.18
CA GLY A 32 -5.70 6.67 3.70
C GLY A 32 -4.74 6.89 4.85
N GLY A 33 -3.57 7.31 4.53
CA GLY A 33 -2.52 7.47 5.50
C GLY A 33 -1.27 8.11 4.94
N ILE A 34 -0.18 7.78 5.56
CA ILE A 34 1.15 8.21 5.16
C ILE A 34 2.03 7.00 4.88
N THR A 35 2.91 7.15 3.89
CA THR A 35 3.92 6.16 3.51
C THR A 35 5.29 6.81 3.59
N GLN A 36 6.17 6.24 4.40
CA GLN A 36 7.57 6.63 4.50
C GLN A 36 8.43 5.60 3.77
N ILE A 37 9.11 6.01 2.70
CA ILE A 37 10.14 5.17 2.07
C ILE A 37 11.35 5.14 3.01
N LEU A 38 11.87 3.94 3.27
CA LEU A 38 13.06 3.72 4.11
C LEU A 38 14.31 3.42 3.29
N GLY A 39 14.15 3.02 2.06
CA GLY A 39 15.22 2.69 1.12
C GLY A 39 14.68 2.21 -0.22
N PRO A 40 15.54 2.17 -1.23
CA PRO A 40 16.99 2.39 -1.22
C PRO A 40 17.39 3.87 -1.15
N GLU A 41 18.69 4.13 -0.93
CA GLU A 41 19.24 5.49 -0.87
C GLU A 41 18.98 6.29 -2.16
N SER A 42 18.93 5.62 -3.30
CA SER A 42 18.57 6.24 -4.59
C SER A 42 17.16 6.87 -4.60
N LEU A 43 16.27 6.47 -3.70
CA LEU A 43 14.94 7.07 -3.55
C LEU A 43 14.88 8.07 -2.39
N THR A 44 15.62 7.84 -1.30
CA THR A 44 15.49 8.61 -0.06
C THR A 44 16.49 9.74 0.11
N ASN A 45 17.68 9.62 -0.50
CA ASN A 45 18.69 10.68 -0.44
C ASN A 45 18.17 11.95 -1.09
N GLU A 46 18.65 13.09 -0.60
CA GLU A 46 18.30 14.40 -1.14
C GLU A 46 18.64 14.56 -2.63
N ILE A 47 17.79 15.28 -3.33
CA ILE A 47 18.07 15.73 -4.71
C ILE A 47 19.33 16.59 -4.69
N THR A 48 20.30 16.32 -5.58
CA THR A 48 21.54 17.09 -5.71
C THR A 48 21.88 17.34 -7.15
N THR A 49 22.56 18.44 -7.43
CA THR A 49 23.10 18.79 -8.75
C THR A 49 24.57 18.39 -8.91
N SER A 50 25.25 17.99 -7.82
CA SER A 50 26.68 17.67 -7.84
C SER A 50 26.92 16.19 -8.09
N ASN A 51 27.51 15.89 -9.24
CA ASN A 51 28.20 14.62 -9.58
C ASN A 51 27.44 13.29 -9.35
N GLY A 52 26.13 13.25 -9.58
CA GLY A 52 25.47 11.99 -9.88
C GLY A 52 25.15 11.04 -8.72
N TRP A 53 25.25 11.46 -7.47
CA TRP A 53 24.98 10.63 -6.28
C TRP A 53 23.78 11.12 -5.46
N GLY A 54 22.89 11.91 -6.06
CA GLY A 54 21.64 12.32 -5.41
C GLY A 54 20.57 11.25 -5.51
N GLY A 55 19.59 11.31 -4.62
CA GLY A 55 18.38 10.48 -4.65
C GLY A 55 17.20 11.21 -5.24
N ALA A 56 16.03 10.53 -5.22
CA ALA A 56 14.75 11.10 -5.64
C ALA A 56 14.19 12.13 -4.65
N GLY A 57 14.70 12.15 -3.41
CA GLY A 57 14.25 13.03 -2.34
C GLY A 57 12.93 12.61 -1.68
N PHE A 58 12.43 11.41 -1.96
CA PHE A 58 11.18 10.94 -1.38
C PHE A 58 11.31 10.76 0.15
N SER A 59 10.33 11.27 0.86
CA SER A 59 10.27 11.18 2.32
C SER A 59 8.95 10.55 2.77
N THR A 60 8.18 11.27 3.54
CA THR A 60 6.85 10.84 3.99
C THR A 60 5.80 11.45 3.09
N GLU A 61 5.03 10.58 2.45
CA GLU A 61 4.03 10.97 1.46
C GLU A 61 2.67 10.36 1.80
N TRP A 62 1.63 10.82 1.13
CA TRP A 62 0.27 10.37 1.40
C TRP A 62 -0.11 9.13 0.57
N ASN A 63 -1.05 8.38 1.10
CA ASN A 63 -1.74 7.31 0.39
C ASN A 63 -3.25 7.38 0.61
N ILE A 64 -4.02 6.75 -0.28
CA ILE A 64 -5.46 6.57 -0.17
C ILE A 64 -5.83 5.17 -0.66
N GLY A 65 -6.84 4.55 -0.04
CA GLY A 65 -7.18 3.18 -0.43
C GLY A 65 -8.54 2.69 0.03
N LEU A 66 -8.80 1.48 -0.42
CA LEU A 66 -9.97 0.67 -0.05
C LEU A 66 -9.49 -0.62 0.58
N ILE A 67 -10.25 -1.13 1.54
CA ILE A 67 -10.01 -2.40 2.19
C ILE A 67 -11.32 -3.19 2.30
N GLY A 68 -11.25 -4.49 2.08
CA GLY A 68 -12.32 -5.44 2.33
C GLY A 68 -11.83 -6.53 3.29
N LYS A 69 -12.66 -6.91 4.25
CA LYS A 69 -12.36 -7.95 5.25
C LYS A 69 -13.53 -8.91 5.36
N VAL A 70 -13.25 -10.16 5.74
CA VAL A 70 -14.27 -11.18 6.00
C VAL A 70 -14.00 -11.81 7.36
N ASP A 71 -14.81 -11.50 8.35
CA ASP A 71 -14.71 -12.14 9.65
C ASP A 71 -15.24 -13.57 9.58
N LEU A 72 -14.40 -14.53 9.97
CA LEU A 72 -14.75 -15.94 10.01
C LEU A 72 -15.20 -16.30 11.43
N PRO A 73 -16.44 -16.80 11.62
CA PRO A 73 -16.90 -17.19 12.94
C PRO A 73 -16.02 -18.29 13.52
N LEU A 74 -15.70 -18.19 14.80
CA LEU A 74 -14.88 -19.15 15.57
C LEU A 74 -13.39 -19.23 15.19
N ILE A 75 -12.93 -18.47 14.20
CA ILE A 75 -11.53 -18.45 13.79
C ILE A 75 -10.99 -17.03 14.00
N PRO A 76 -9.91 -16.84 14.77
CA PRO A 76 -9.33 -15.51 15.03
C PRO A 76 -8.52 -14.97 13.83
N ILE A 77 -8.82 -15.44 12.62
CA ILE A 77 -8.18 -15.05 11.38
C ILE A 77 -9.23 -14.39 10.49
N THR A 78 -8.97 -13.15 10.08
CA THR A 78 -9.80 -12.38 9.16
C THR A 78 -9.03 -12.20 7.84
N PRO A 79 -9.41 -12.91 6.76
CA PRO A 79 -8.92 -12.60 5.42
C PRO A 79 -9.23 -11.16 5.05
N ARG A 80 -8.27 -10.51 4.36
CA ARG A 80 -8.43 -9.14 3.89
C ARG A 80 -7.88 -8.95 2.48
N GLY A 81 -8.48 -8.01 1.74
CA GLY A 81 -7.99 -7.55 0.45
C GLY A 81 -7.97 -6.04 0.44
N PHE A 82 -7.05 -5.44 -0.30
CA PHE A 82 -6.93 -3.98 -0.33
C PHE A 82 -6.42 -3.48 -1.69
N ILE A 83 -6.74 -2.22 -1.96
CA ILE A 83 -6.22 -1.45 -3.07
C ILE A 83 -5.78 -0.12 -2.49
N ILE A 84 -4.49 0.21 -2.60
CA ILE A 84 -3.92 1.45 -2.07
C ILE A 84 -3.15 2.17 -3.18
N TYR A 85 -3.41 3.45 -3.32
CA TYR A 85 -2.67 4.34 -4.21
C TYR A 85 -1.74 5.19 -3.37
N HIS A 86 -0.44 5.12 -3.67
CA HIS A 86 0.60 5.94 -3.05
C HIS A 86 1.06 6.99 -4.07
N SER A 87 1.28 8.21 -3.60
CA SER A 87 1.82 9.29 -4.42
C SER A 87 3.07 9.84 -3.76
N PHE A 88 4.17 9.83 -4.48
CA PHE A 88 5.47 10.32 -4.03
C PHE A 88 5.87 11.51 -4.87
N ALA A 89 6.26 12.61 -4.21
CA ALA A 89 6.70 13.81 -4.87
C ALA A 89 7.78 14.49 -4.04
N ALA A 90 8.82 14.98 -4.70
CA ALA A 90 9.83 15.81 -4.05
C ALA A 90 10.23 16.98 -4.97
N SER A 91 10.68 18.07 -4.37
CA SER A 91 11.11 19.25 -5.11
C SER A 91 12.23 19.93 -4.36
N LYS A 92 13.25 20.35 -5.10
CA LYS A 92 14.36 21.12 -4.54
C LYS A 92 14.82 22.22 -5.51
N GLU A 93 15.02 23.40 -4.97
CA GLU A 93 15.60 24.56 -5.68
C GLU A 93 17.06 24.75 -5.26
N PHE A 94 17.89 25.22 -6.18
CA PHE A 94 19.33 25.45 -5.98
C PHE A 94 19.69 26.91 -6.27
N PRO A 95 19.36 27.84 -5.34
CA PRO A 95 19.56 29.28 -5.54
C PRO A 95 21.04 29.68 -5.60
N GLU A 96 21.94 28.83 -5.13
CA GLU A 96 23.39 29.03 -5.21
C GLU A 96 24.00 28.82 -6.61
N ILE A 97 23.20 28.26 -7.54
CA ILE A 97 23.60 28.08 -8.94
C ILE A 97 23.04 29.23 -9.77
N GLU A 98 23.87 29.84 -10.62
CA GLU A 98 23.54 31.04 -11.41
C GLU A 98 22.22 30.89 -12.22
N VAL A 99 21.86 29.66 -12.64
CA VAL A 99 20.61 29.35 -13.37
C VAL A 99 19.44 29.05 -12.44
N ASN A 100 19.69 28.94 -11.12
CA ASN A 100 18.69 28.56 -10.09
C ASN A 100 17.81 27.40 -10.50
N PRO A 101 18.37 26.21 -10.79
CA PRO A 101 17.57 25.09 -11.28
C PRO A 101 16.63 24.57 -10.20
N LYS A 102 15.38 24.30 -10.61
CA LYS A 102 14.40 23.58 -9.82
C LYS A 102 14.29 22.15 -10.35
N ILE A 103 14.48 21.18 -9.47
CA ILE A 103 14.34 19.76 -9.79
C ILE A 103 13.13 19.22 -9.03
N GLU A 104 12.21 18.59 -9.76
CA GLU A 104 11.02 17.94 -9.23
C GLU A 104 11.04 16.47 -9.62
N THR A 105 10.74 15.60 -8.66
CA THR A 105 10.65 14.16 -8.87
C THR A 105 9.27 13.67 -8.46
N ASN A 106 8.68 12.78 -9.26
CA ASN A 106 7.36 12.22 -8.98
C ASN A 106 7.34 10.73 -9.33
N GLN A 107 6.64 9.95 -8.50
CA GLN A 107 6.31 8.56 -8.78
C GLN A 107 5.03 8.18 -8.06
N THR A 108 4.25 7.29 -8.65
CA THR A 108 3.04 6.73 -8.05
C THR A 108 3.16 5.22 -7.95
N ILE A 109 2.49 4.61 -6.98
CA ILE A 109 2.41 3.15 -6.85
C ILE A 109 0.96 2.77 -6.59
N LEU A 110 0.42 1.88 -7.44
CA LEU A 110 -0.86 1.22 -7.19
C LEU A 110 -0.57 -0.16 -6.59
N GLU A 111 -0.91 -0.33 -5.32
CA GLU A 111 -0.77 -1.57 -4.58
C GLU A 111 -2.11 -2.29 -4.53
N ILE A 112 -2.16 -3.55 -5.03
CA ILE A 112 -3.32 -4.44 -4.91
C ILE A 112 -2.86 -5.66 -4.13
N GLY A 113 -3.47 -5.92 -2.99
CA GLY A 113 -2.99 -6.96 -2.09
C GLY A 113 -4.08 -7.81 -1.47
N LEU A 114 -3.63 -8.95 -0.96
CA LEU A 114 -4.37 -9.88 -0.14
C LEU A 114 -3.56 -10.17 1.12
N GLY A 115 -4.27 -10.44 2.21
CA GLY A 115 -3.61 -10.76 3.46
C GLY A 115 -4.53 -11.46 4.43
N ALA A 116 -4.00 -11.68 5.61
CA ALA A 116 -4.75 -12.20 6.74
C ALA A 116 -4.31 -11.48 8.01
N GLN A 117 -5.28 -11.11 8.83
CA GLN A 117 -5.04 -10.59 10.16
C GLN A 117 -5.40 -11.65 11.21
N TYR A 118 -4.61 -11.70 12.28
CA TYR A 118 -4.87 -12.51 13.46
C TYR A 118 -5.21 -11.59 14.62
N ASN A 119 -6.41 -11.74 15.16
CA ASN A 119 -6.95 -10.91 16.22
C ASN A 119 -6.59 -11.53 17.58
N PHE A 120 -5.90 -10.77 18.44
CA PHE A 120 -5.36 -11.29 19.73
C PHE A 120 -6.41 -11.40 20.82
N ILE A 121 -7.44 -10.55 20.79
CA ILE A 121 -8.44 -10.44 21.83
C ILE A 121 -9.81 -10.61 21.20
N PRO A 122 -10.63 -11.58 21.66
CA PRO A 122 -12.02 -11.66 21.24
C PRO A 122 -12.75 -10.38 21.68
N ALA A 123 -13.35 -9.70 20.73
CA ALA A 123 -13.90 -8.36 20.88
C ALA A 123 -15.19 -8.25 21.72
N PRO A 124 -15.14 -8.12 23.05
CA PRO A 124 -16.24 -7.46 23.74
C PRO A 124 -15.94 -6.01 24.14
N LEU A 125 -14.71 -5.53 23.94
CA LEU A 125 -14.26 -4.23 24.46
C LEU A 125 -14.38 -3.07 23.46
N GLY A 126 -14.87 -3.31 22.23
CA GLY A 126 -14.88 -2.29 21.17
C GLY A 126 -13.48 -1.91 20.66
N PHE A 127 -12.48 -2.68 21.02
CA PHE A 127 -11.08 -2.53 20.63
C PHE A 127 -10.51 -3.90 20.30
N ASP A 128 -10.05 -4.08 19.07
CA ASP A 128 -9.61 -5.36 18.53
C ASP A 128 -8.22 -5.25 17.90
N PRO A 129 -7.15 -5.46 18.69
CA PRO A 129 -5.79 -5.42 18.20
C PRO A 129 -5.45 -6.68 17.41
N TYR A 130 -4.66 -6.51 16.32
CA TYR A 130 -4.27 -7.61 15.45
C TYR A 130 -2.85 -7.46 14.90
N ILE A 131 -2.29 -8.57 14.46
CA ILE A 131 -1.15 -8.63 13.54
C ILE A 131 -1.65 -9.05 12.16
N ALA A 132 -1.04 -8.55 11.09
CA ALA A 132 -1.38 -8.97 9.74
C ALA A 132 -0.15 -9.24 8.89
N LEU A 133 -0.33 -10.17 7.94
CA LEU A 133 0.63 -10.48 6.89
C LEU A 133 -0.05 -10.26 5.55
N ASP A 134 0.66 -9.59 4.64
CA ASP A 134 0.14 -9.19 3.33
C ASP A 134 1.09 -9.62 2.21
N ILE A 135 0.51 -9.94 1.06
CA ILE A 135 1.18 -10.05 -0.23
C ILE A 135 0.53 -9.07 -1.19
N SER A 136 1.30 -8.44 -2.05
CA SER A 136 0.76 -7.44 -2.97
C SER A 136 1.41 -7.50 -4.34
N LEU A 137 0.65 -7.04 -5.34
CA LEU A 137 1.14 -6.63 -6.64
C LEU A 137 1.23 -5.11 -6.64
N ASN A 138 2.42 -4.59 -6.82
CA ASN A 138 2.71 -3.17 -6.85
C ASN A 138 3.00 -2.74 -8.29
N THR A 139 2.15 -1.91 -8.85
CA THR A 139 2.35 -1.30 -10.17
C THR A 139 2.92 0.09 -9.97
N PHE A 140 4.19 0.24 -10.32
CA PHE A 140 4.89 1.51 -10.29
C PHE A 140 4.51 2.29 -11.54
N GLY A 141 4.04 3.52 -11.37
CA GLY A 141 3.90 4.48 -12.44
C GLY A 141 5.27 4.97 -12.94
N ASP A 142 5.27 5.73 -14.01
CA ASP A 142 6.52 6.30 -14.53
C ASP A 142 7.20 7.16 -13.46
N TYR A 143 8.50 6.96 -13.34
CA TYR A 143 9.35 7.87 -12.56
C TYR A 143 9.64 9.10 -13.41
N THR A 144 9.24 10.26 -12.95
CA THR A 144 9.37 11.53 -13.68
C THR A 144 10.32 12.46 -12.94
N THR A 145 11.32 12.95 -13.66
CA THR A 145 12.20 14.04 -13.20
C THR A 145 12.00 15.25 -14.11
N ASN A 146 11.64 16.39 -13.53
CA ASN A 146 11.52 17.65 -14.22
C ASN A 146 12.66 18.60 -13.79
N VAL A 147 13.42 19.08 -14.75
CA VAL A 147 14.51 20.04 -14.53
C VAL A 147 14.20 21.31 -15.32
N ASN A 148 13.81 22.39 -14.66
CA ASN A 148 13.47 23.66 -15.28
C ASN A 148 12.41 23.59 -16.40
N GLY A 149 11.46 22.61 -16.32
CA GLY A 149 10.44 22.41 -17.32
C GLY A 149 10.76 21.36 -18.39
N GLU A 150 11.97 20.82 -18.38
CA GLU A 150 12.33 19.66 -19.19
C GLU A 150 12.03 18.38 -18.42
N GLU A 151 11.18 17.52 -18.98
CA GLU A 151 10.70 16.28 -18.34
C GLU A 151 11.46 15.08 -18.87
N ILE A 152 12.03 14.30 -17.95
CA ILE A 152 12.66 12.99 -18.23
C ILE A 152 11.82 11.93 -17.55
N LYS A 153 11.41 10.90 -18.31
CA LYS A 153 10.60 9.78 -17.81
C LYS A 153 11.37 8.46 -17.89
N THR A 154 11.19 7.66 -16.87
CA THR A 154 11.59 6.26 -16.86
C THR A 154 10.34 5.42 -16.65
N ASP A 155 10.12 4.46 -17.54
CA ASP A 155 8.94 3.60 -17.50
C ASP A 155 8.87 2.84 -16.17
N GLY A 156 7.67 2.76 -15.62
CA GLY A 156 7.37 1.95 -14.46
C GLY A 156 7.21 0.48 -14.80
N GLY A 157 6.74 -0.29 -13.82
CA GLY A 157 6.52 -1.73 -14.02
C GLY A 157 5.79 -2.35 -12.84
N SER A 158 5.47 -3.64 -12.94
CA SER A 158 4.79 -4.34 -11.84
C SER A 158 5.74 -5.27 -11.11
N ARG A 159 5.67 -5.29 -9.79
CA ARG A 159 6.50 -6.08 -8.88
C ARG A 159 5.62 -6.74 -7.82
N PHE A 160 6.02 -7.91 -7.34
CA PHE A 160 5.38 -8.50 -6.17
C PHE A 160 6.07 -8.02 -4.89
N GLY A 161 5.25 -7.67 -3.93
CA GLY A 161 5.65 -7.21 -2.61
C GLY A 161 5.04 -8.04 -1.49
N GLY A 162 5.35 -7.66 -0.28
CA GLY A 162 4.75 -8.23 0.92
C GLY A 162 4.99 -7.34 2.12
N GLY A 163 4.22 -7.55 3.17
CA GLY A 163 4.29 -6.73 4.37
C GLY A 163 3.86 -7.48 5.62
N ILE A 164 4.27 -6.93 6.74
CA ILE A 164 3.82 -7.31 8.08
C ILE A 164 3.44 -6.05 8.83
N GLY A 165 2.38 -6.11 9.62
CA GLY A 165 1.98 -4.96 10.40
C GLY A 165 1.16 -5.30 11.63
N LEU A 166 0.96 -4.28 12.45
CA LEU A 166 0.12 -4.28 13.63
C LEU A 166 -1.01 -3.28 13.43
N GLY A 167 -2.19 -3.63 13.85
CA GLY A 167 -3.33 -2.73 13.75
C GLY A 167 -4.31 -2.90 14.90
N THR A 168 -5.30 -2.04 14.89
CA THR A 168 -6.42 -2.13 15.81
C THR A 168 -7.69 -1.60 15.15
N GLU A 169 -8.75 -2.35 15.31
CA GLU A 169 -10.07 -1.96 14.89
C GLU A 169 -10.87 -1.48 16.12
N VAL A 170 -11.36 -0.25 16.07
CA VAL A 170 -12.12 0.39 17.17
C VAL A 170 -13.56 0.55 16.71
N THR A 171 -14.50 -0.08 17.42
CA THR A 171 -15.93 0.04 17.13
C THR A 171 -16.45 1.38 17.66
N ILE A 172 -16.91 2.23 16.75
CA ILE A 172 -17.53 3.53 17.08
C ILE A 172 -19.02 3.34 17.29
N ILE A 173 -19.68 2.65 16.36
CA ILE A 173 -21.08 2.21 16.45
C ILE A 173 -21.16 0.81 15.80
N PRO A 174 -22.23 0.03 16.01
CA PRO A 174 -22.30 -1.36 15.51
C PRO A 174 -22.04 -1.53 14.01
N LEU A 175 -22.30 -0.52 13.20
CA LEU A 175 -22.12 -0.55 11.75
C LEU A 175 -20.82 0.12 11.28
N ILE A 176 -20.08 0.82 12.16
CA ILE A 176 -18.90 1.61 11.76
C ILE A 176 -17.77 1.39 12.75
N ASN A 177 -16.64 0.96 12.21
CA ASN A 177 -15.37 0.84 12.93
C ASN A 177 -14.34 1.81 12.33
N LEU A 178 -13.35 2.18 13.13
CA LEU A 178 -12.10 2.79 12.68
C LEU A 178 -11.01 1.74 12.76
N ASP A 179 -10.27 1.56 11.69
CA ASP A 179 -9.14 0.63 11.61
C ASP A 179 -7.84 1.43 11.43
N PHE A 180 -6.93 1.28 12.37
CA PHE A 180 -5.59 1.85 12.31
C PHE A 180 -4.58 0.74 12.05
N TYR A 181 -3.73 0.92 11.05
CA TYR A 181 -2.78 -0.08 10.63
C TYR A 181 -1.39 0.51 10.39
N LEU A 182 -0.42 0.06 11.15
CA LEU A 182 1.00 0.35 10.97
C LEU A 182 1.67 -0.86 10.33
N SER A 183 2.29 -0.71 9.18
CA SER A 183 2.95 -1.83 8.50
C SER A 183 4.33 -1.48 7.96
N TYR A 184 5.20 -2.49 7.97
CA TYR A 184 6.44 -2.51 7.21
C TYR A 184 6.22 -3.30 5.94
N LYS A 185 6.59 -2.73 4.80
CA LYS A 185 6.38 -3.31 3.47
C LYS A 185 7.69 -3.37 2.69
N MET A 186 7.85 -4.43 1.90
CA MET A 186 8.82 -4.53 0.82
C MET A 186 8.03 -4.52 -0.49
N LEU A 187 8.13 -3.43 -1.26
CA LEU A 187 7.24 -3.18 -2.40
C LEU A 187 7.65 -3.94 -3.66
N ASN A 188 8.89 -4.43 -3.74
CA ASN A 188 9.45 -5.14 -4.89
C ASN A 188 10.29 -6.35 -4.48
N LEU A 189 9.71 -7.31 -3.75
CA LEU A 189 10.40 -8.54 -3.34
C LEU A 189 10.83 -9.39 -4.54
N THR A 190 9.94 -9.54 -5.54
CA THR A 190 10.19 -10.29 -6.76
C THR A 190 9.71 -9.54 -8.00
N GLY A 191 10.19 -9.94 -9.18
CA GLY A 191 9.89 -9.25 -10.44
C GLY A 191 10.76 -8.01 -10.65
N LYS A 192 11.86 -7.88 -9.94
CA LYS A 192 12.84 -6.80 -10.09
C LYS A 192 13.58 -6.90 -11.42
N GLU A 193 14.01 -5.75 -11.92
CA GLU A 193 14.97 -5.65 -13.00
C GLU A 193 16.39 -5.84 -12.49
N ASP A 194 17.34 -6.11 -13.41
CA ASP A 194 18.75 -6.27 -13.06
C ASP A 194 19.30 -5.00 -12.41
N GLY A 195 19.83 -5.15 -11.19
CA GLY A 195 20.37 -4.03 -10.41
C GLY A 195 19.33 -3.25 -9.59
N GLU A 196 18.04 -3.60 -9.66
CA GLU A 196 17.00 -2.95 -8.85
C GLU A 196 17.12 -3.36 -7.37
N GLU A 197 17.29 -2.38 -6.49
CA GLU A 197 17.35 -2.59 -5.05
C GLU A 197 15.94 -2.79 -4.45
N THR A 198 15.88 -3.38 -3.24
CA THR A 198 14.61 -3.57 -2.54
C THR A 198 14.07 -2.24 -2.02
N ILE A 199 12.86 -1.89 -2.44
CA ILE A 199 12.14 -0.72 -1.92
C ILE A 199 11.39 -1.15 -0.66
N SER A 200 11.80 -0.56 0.47
CA SER A 200 11.14 -0.77 1.76
C SER A 200 10.45 0.49 2.23
N ALA A 201 9.30 0.32 2.87
CA ALA A 201 8.49 1.41 3.38
C ALA A 201 7.81 1.05 4.71
N VAL A 202 7.49 2.08 5.48
CA VAL A 202 6.55 1.99 6.60
C VAL A 202 5.31 2.80 6.23
N THR A 203 4.13 2.23 6.46
CA THR A 203 2.85 2.93 6.28
C THR A 203 2.10 3.03 7.60
N LEU A 204 1.43 4.14 7.80
CA LEU A 204 0.44 4.33 8.86
C LEU A 204 -0.87 4.73 8.21
N ASP A 205 -1.84 3.83 8.24
CA ASP A 205 -3.12 3.97 7.56
C ASP A 205 -4.27 4.04 8.55
N ALA A 206 -5.32 4.77 8.20
CA ALA A 206 -6.58 4.83 8.93
C ALA A 206 -7.75 4.66 7.95
N PHE A 207 -8.63 3.68 8.23
CA PHE A 207 -9.80 3.37 7.42
C PHE A 207 -11.08 3.50 8.24
N ILE A 208 -12.11 4.02 7.62
CA ILE A 208 -13.49 3.91 8.11
C ILE A 208 -14.07 2.63 7.52
N ILE A 209 -14.44 1.70 8.38
CA ILE A 209 -14.93 0.36 8.01
C ILE A 209 -16.44 0.30 8.25
N PHE A 210 -17.18 -0.12 7.24
CA PHE A 210 -18.60 -0.42 7.31
C PHE A 210 -18.82 -1.92 7.42
N ASN A 211 -19.59 -2.32 8.43
CA ASN A 211 -19.93 -3.73 8.70
C ASN A 211 -21.24 -4.07 8.02
N PHE A 212 -21.21 -5.09 7.15
CA PHE A 212 -22.38 -5.62 6.46
C PHE A 212 -22.67 -7.02 6.96
N LEU A 213 -23.94 -7.26 7.31
CA LEU A 213 -24.45 -8.56 7.78
C LEU A 213 -24.71 -9.51 6.60
#